data_33aca596c1c055facf63418a077094bb
#
_entry.id   33aca596c1c055facf63418a077094bb
#
_cell.length_a   1.000
_cell.length_b   1.000
_cell.length_c   1.000
_cell.angle_alpha   90.00
_cell.angle_beta   90.00
_cell.angle_gamma   90.00
#
_symmetry.space_group_name_H-M   'P 1'
#
loop_
_entity.id
_entity.type
_entity.pdbx_description
1 polymer ?
#
loop_
_entity_poly.entity_id
_entity_poly.type
_entity_poly.pdbx_seq_one_letter_code
_entity_poly.pdbx_strand_id
1 'polypeptide(L)'
;MKRYHVQNATNWPEADLLTDFTFPWENRPAPKTEFRAMHDGELFRFHFDCVDEDLVLPDGPTAKERALGADRVEIFFATDLSLERYFGLEMSPRGDVADYAAKFYREIDWSWSCEGLVLQPEIREGGYTVSGSIPLEVLRGLGVLRGREMFAGLYRAEFHHKADRSVHSGWMPWVDPRTEKPDFHVPASFGVLELK
;
A
#
# COMPACT_ATOMS: atom_id res chain seq x y z
N MET A 1 -6.26 17.90 0.60
CA MET A 1 -5.52 16.65 0.34
C MET A 1 -4.82 16.26 1.63
N LYS A 2 -4.95 15.00 2.08
CA LYS A 2 -4.23 14.49 3.27
C LYS A 2 -2.71 14.50 3.02
N ARG A 3 -1.93 14.75 4.08
CA ARG A 3 -0.46 14.71 4.06
C ARG A 3 0.05 13.81 5.18
N TYR A 4 1.12 13.10 4.89
CA TYR A 4 1.89 12.34 5.87
C TYR A 4 3.37 12.77 5.77
N HIS A 5 4.02 12.97 6.93
CA HIS A 5 5.42 13.39 6.96
C HIS A 5 6.33 12.17 7.10
N VAL A 6 7.17 11.97 6.11
CA VAL A 6 8.20 10.94 6.11
C VAL A 6 9.42 11.52 6.81
N GLN A 7 9.63 11.17 8.07
CA GLN A 7 10.70 11.73 8.90
C GLN A 7 12.07 11.24 8.42
N ASN A 8 13.08 12.11 8.56
CA ASN A 8 14.48 11.68 8.48
C ASN A 8 14.82 10.99 9.80
N ALA A 9 14.80 9.65 9.81
CA ALA A 9 14.91 8.86 11.02
C ALA A 9 15.56 7.49 10.74
N THR A 10 16.03 6.83 11.78
CA THR A 10 16.67 5.52 11.70
C THR A 10 15.92 4.40 12.41
N ASN A 11 14.90 4.75 13.19
CA ASN A 11 14.07 3.80 13.93
C ASN A 11 12.59 4.18 13.89
N TRP A 12 11.70 3.18 13.94
CA TRP A 12 10.26 3.35 13.78
C TRP A 12 9.57 4.24 14.80
N PRO A 13 9.98 4.31 16.10
CA PRO A 13 9.38 5.23 17.06
C PRO A 13 9.51 6.72 16.71
N GLU A 14 10.49 7.09 15.90
CA GLU A 14 10.70 8.48 15.45
C GLU A 14 9.84 8.85 14.24
N ALA A 15 9.30 7.86 13.53
CA ALA A 15 8.42 8.08 12.39
C ALA A 15 6.99 8.42 12.86
N ASP A 16 6.33 9.31 12.13
CA ASP A 16 4.94 9.65 12.38
C ASP A 16 4.05 8.40 12.27
N LEU A 17 3.02 8.33 13.13
CA LEU A 17 2.05 7.24 13.09
C LEU A 17 0.79 7.69 12.33
N LEU A 18 0.37 6.87 11.38
CA LEU A 18 -0.88 7.03 10.64
C LEU A 18 -1.80 5.84 10.93
N THR A 19 -3.06 6.11 11.31
CA THR A 19 -4.03 5.08 11.71
C THR A 19 -5.41 5.27 11.08
N ASP A 20 -5.59 6.27 10.24
CA ASP A 20 -6.90 6.69 9.73
C ASP A 20 -7.33 5.96 8.43
N PHE A 21 -7.07 4.65 8.38
CA PHE A 21 -7.66 3.77 7.38
C PHE A 21 -9.12 3.49 7.70
N THR A 22 -9.98 3.48 6.69
CA THR A 22 -11.43 3.32 6.87
C THR A 22 -12.03 2.36 5.85
N PHE A 23 -13.26 1.89 6.09
CA PHE A 23 -14.09 1.19 5.13
C PHE A 23 -15.17 2.12 4.56
N PRO A 24 -14.88 2.92 3.51
CA PRO A 24 -15.88 3.86 3.00
C PRO A 24 -17.08 3.19 2.31
N TRP A 25 -16.93 1.93 1.90
CA TRP A 25 -17.97 1.17 1.20
C TRP A 25 -18.68 0.12 2.07
N GLU A 26 -18.31 0.02 3.34
CA GLU A 26 -18.86 -0.96 4.27
C GLU A 26 -19.32 -0.30 5.57
N ASN A 27 -20.41 -0.80 6.15
CA ASN A 27 -20.91 -0.33 7.44
C ASN A 27 -20.40 -1.25 8.57
N ARG A 28 -19.10 -1.36 8.71
CA ARG A 28 -18.43 -2.06 9.82
C ARG A 28 -17.18 -1.32 10.25
N PRO A 29 -16.73 -1.50 11.49
CA PRO A 29 -15.45 -0.94 11.94
C PRO A 29 -14.29 -1.48 11.10
N ALA A 30 -13.36 -0.61 10.73
CA ALA A 30 -12.12 -1.02 10.11
C ALA A 30 -11.19 -1.66 11.15
N PRO A 31 -10.58 -2.82 10.87
CA PRO A 31 -9.57 -3.38 11.77
C PRO A 31 -8.37 -2.44 11.86
N LYS A 32 -7.73 -2.44 13.03
CA LYS A 32 -6.59 -1.55 13.27
C LYS A 32 -5.51 -1.80 12.22
N THR A 33 -5.12 -0.71 11.56
CA THR A 33 -4.03 -0.68 10.58
C THR A 33 -3.18 0.53 10.88
N GLU A 34 -1.91 0.31 11.15
CA GLU A 34 -0.92 1.35 11.40
C GLU A 34 0.04 1.44 10.23
N PHE A 35 0.39 2.65 9.84
CA PHE A 35 1.45 2.90 8.87
C PHE A 35 2.47 3.86 9.42
N ARG A 36 3.73 3.59 9.13
CA ARG A 36 4.85 4.47 9.38
C ARG A 36 5.77 4.51 8.18
N ALA A 37 6.38 5.66 7.91
CA ALA A 37 7.43 5.77 6.93
C ALA A 37 8.52 6.73 7.41
N MET A 38 9.74 6.44 6.98
CA MET A 38 10.93 7.25 7.27
C MET A 38 11.90 7.19 6.09
N HIS A 39 12.90 8.06 6.09
CA HIS A 39 14.01 7.99 5.15
C HIS A 39 15.32 8.33 5.87
N ASP A 40 16.45 7.88 5.30
CA ASP A 40 17.81 8.20 5.77
C ASP A 40 18.62 9.01 4.74
N GLY A 41 17.92 9.54 3.72
CA GLY A 41 18.54 10.25 2.59
C GLY A 41 18.84 9.35 1.39
N GLU A 42 18.90 8.03 1.56
CA GLU A 42 19.15 7.04 0.51
C GLU A 42 17.92 6.16 0.25
N LEU A 43 17.29 5.68 1.30
CA LEU A 43 16.15 4.77 1.24
C LEU A 43 14.86 5.42 1.79
N PHE A 44 13.76 5.26 1.08
CA PHE A 44 12.41 5.35 1.62
C PHE A 44 12.08 4.02 2.29
N ARG A 45 11.75 4.04 3.58
CA ARG A 45 11.36 2.87 4.36
C ARG A 45 9.92 3.00 4.79
N PHE A 46 9.16 1.91 4.73
CA PHE A 46 7.77 1.87 5.17
C PHE A 46 7.51 0.66 6.06
N HIS A 47 6.48 0.77 6.87
CA HIS A 47 6.04 -0.29 7.77
C HIS A 47 4.53 -0.20 7.95
N PHE A 48 3.85 -1.31 7.64
CA PHE A 48 2.46 -1.53 8.00
C PHE A 48 2.39 -2.53 9.14
N ASP A 49 1.51 -2.27 10.10
CA ASP A 49 1.14 -3.19 11.19
C ASP A 49 -0.38 -3.34 11.17
N CYS A 50 -0.84 -4.56 10.91
CA CYS A 50 -2.23 -4.88 10.63
C CYS A 50 -2.75 -5.90 11.66
N VAL A 51 -3.81 -5.55 12.38
CA VAL A 51 -4.58 -6.53 13.16
C VAL A 51 -5.46 -7.31 12.21
N ASP A 52 -5.38 -8.64 12.29
CA ASP A 52 -6.13 -9.57 11.46
C ASP A 52 -6.19 -10.95 12.13
N GLU A 53 -7.41 -11.44 12.35
CA GLU A 53 -7.64 -12.73 13.01
C GLU A 53 -7.98 -13.84 12.00
N ASP A 54 -8.19 -13.51 10.73
CA ASP A 54 -8.61 -14.46 9.69
C ASP A 54 -7.88 -14.20 8.37
N LEU A 55 -6.58 -14.44 8.36
CA LEU A 55 -5.72 -14.22 7.18
C LEU A 55 -6.13 -15.10 6.00
N VAL A 56 -6.47 -14.45 4.89
CA VAL A 56 -6.70 -15.09 3.60
C VAL A 56 -5.42 -15.06 2.77
N LEU A 57 -4.79 -16.21 2.63
CA LEU A 57 -3.51 -16.38 1.96
C LEU A 57 -3.60 -17.55 0.96
N PRO A 58 -4.19 -17.33 -0.22
CA PRO A 58 -4.39 -18.38 -1.21
C PRO A 58 -3.06 -18.86 -1.80
N ASP A 59 -3.07 -20.09 -2.29
CA ASP A 59 -2.04 -20.58 -3.18
C ASP A 59 -2.31 -20.10 -4.61
N GLY A 60 -1.28 -20.08 -5.44
CA GLY A 60 -1.37 -19.64 -6.83
C GLY A 60 -0.05 -19.85 -7.59
N PRO A 61 -0.11 -19.91 -8.93
CA PRO A 61 1.05 -20.25 -9.75
C PRO A 61 2.13 -19.17 -9.77
N THR A 62 1.76 -17.91 -9.59
CA THR A 62 2.72 -16.79 -9.58
C THR A 62 2.61 -15.98 -8.29
N ALA A 63 3.68 -15.28 -7.92
CA ALA A 63 3.68 -14.36 -6.79
C ALA A 63 2.60 -13.27 -6.95
N LYS A 64 2.44 -12.72 -8.15
CA LYS A 64 1.42 -11.71 -8.43
C LYS A 64 0.00 -12.22 -8.18
N GLU A 65 -0.33 -13.43 -8.63
CA GLU A 65 -1.66 -14.02 -8.41
C GLU A 65 -1.91 -14.32 -6.93
N ARG A 66 -0.90 -14.81 -6.21
CA ARG A 66 -1.02 -15.02 -4.76
C ARG A 66 -1.21 -13.72 -4.01
N ALA A 67 -0.46 -12.67 -4.35
CA ALA A 67 -0.60 -11.35 -3.74
C ALA A 67 -2.00 -10.76 -3.98
N LEU A 68 -2.49 -10.80 -5.23
CA LEU A 68 -3.80 -10.23 -5.59
C LEU A 68 -4.99 -10.94 -4.94
N GLY A 69 -4.86 -12.22 -4.62
CA GLY A 69 -5.89 -13.00 -3.93
C GLY A 69 -5.81 -12.97 -2.40
N ALA A 70 -4.78 -12.34 -1.83
CA ALA A 70 -4.48 -12.38 -0.40
C ALA A 70 -4.89 -11.08 0.32
N ASP A 71 -4.98 -11.18 1.65
CA ASP A 71 -4.77 -10.02 2.50
C ASP A 71 -3.46 -9.35 2.13
N ARG A 72 -3.48 -8.03 2.05
CA ARG A 72 -2.29 -7.28 1.62
C ARG A 72 -2.36 -5.81 1.98
N VAL A 73 -1.22 -5.19 1.99
CA VAL A 73 -1.07 -3.74 2.02
C VAL A 73 -0.61 -3.24 0.67
N GLU A 74 -0.97 -2.01 0.33
CA GLU A 74 -0.68 -1.46 -0.98
C GLU A 74 -0.13 -0.04 -0.86
N ILE A 75 0.88 0.27 -1.68
CA ILE A 75 1.36 1.64 -1.88
C ILE A 75 1.29 1.92 -3.37
N PHE A 76 0.54 2.96 -3.74
CA PHE A 76 0.56 3.47 -5.10
C PHE A 76 1.33 4.79 -5.13
N PHE A 77 2.18 4.98 -6.12
CA PHE A 77 2.88 6.24 -6.37
C PHE A 77 2.48 6.79 -7.73
N ALA A 78 2.18 8.08 -7.81
CA ALA A 78 1.82 8.72 -9.06
C ALA A 78 2.79 9.85 -9.43
N THR A 79 3.02 10.03 -10.72
CA THR A 79 3.81 11.16 -11.22
C THR A 79 3.08 12.49 -11.05
N ASP A 80 1.76 12.45 -11.13
CA ASP A 80 0.83 13.55 -10.86
C ASP A 80 -0.60 13.02 -10.69
N LEU A 81 -1.54 13.91 -10.39
CA LEU A 81 -2.94 13.53 -10.16
C LEU A 81 -3.77 13.34 -11.45
N SER A 82 -3.20 13.47 -12.63
CA SER A 82 -3.87 13.02 -13.86
C SER A 82 -3.83 11.50 -13.99
N LEU A 83 -2.93 10.84 -13.23
CA LEU A 83 -2.62 9.42 -13.30
C LEU A 83 -2.21 8.95 -14.71
N GLU A 84 -1.62 9.84 -15.53
CA GLU A 84 -1.04 9.42 -16.81
C GLU A 84 0.06 8.37 -16.63
N ARG A 85 0.68 8.40 -15.46
CA ARG A 85 1.61 7.35 -15.03
C ARG A 85 1.58 7.19 -13.52
N TYR A 86 1.31 5.97 -13.07
CA TYR A 86 1.39 5.58 -11.67
C TYR A 86 1.90 4.15 -11.53
N PHE A 87 2.31 3.78 -10.32
CA PHE A 87 2.91 2.49 -10.01
C PHE A 87 2.22 1.91 -8.79
N GLY A 88 1.81 0.65 -8.86
CA GLY A 88 1.22 -0.08 -7.74
C GLY A 88 2.20 -1.10 -7.17
N LEU A 89 2.22 -1.17 -5.86
CA LEU A 89 2.92 -2.19 -5.08
C LEU A 89 1.90 -2.82 -4.13
N GLU A 90 1.46 -4.02 -4.42
CA GLU A 90 0.51 -4.79 -3.60
C GLU A 90 1.27 -5.95 -2.96
N MET A 91 1.38 -5.95 -1.64
CA MET A 91 2.34 -6.75 -0.88
C MET A 91 1.63 -7.61 0.16
N SER A 92 1.72 -8.93 0.01
CA SER A 92 1.08 -9.87 0.92
C SER A 92 1.92 -10.14 2.19
N PRO A 93 1.30 -10.64 3.27
CA PRO A 93 2.00 -11.07 4.47
C PRO A 93 3.02 -12.20 4.26
N ARG A 94 2.94 -12.94 3.14
CA ARG A 94 3.92 -13.98 2.75
C ARG A 94 5.12 -13.41 1.99
N GLY A 95 5.09 -12.10 1.63
CA GLY A 95 6.13 -11.46 0.82
C GLY A 95 5.92 -11.61 -0.69
N ASP A 96 4.79 -12.15 -1.12
CA ASP A 96 4.40 -12.09 -2.53
C ASP A 96 4.06 -10.66 -2.93
N VAL A 97 4.48 -10.25 -4.12
CA VAL A 97 4.28 -8.89 -4.64
C VAL A 97 3.57 -8.93 -5.98
N ALA A 98 2.52 -8.13 -6.09
CA ALA A 98 1.94 -7.75 -7.38
C ALA A 98 2.31 -6.29 -7.64
N ASP A 99 3.40 -6.08 -8.33
CA ASP A 99 3.86 -4.77 -8.76
C ASP A 99 3.59 -4.53 -10.26
N TYR A 100 3.32 -3.29 -10.60
CA TYR A 100 2.98 -2.88 -11.96
C TYR A 100 3.16 -1.39 -12.20
N ALA A 101 3.37 -1.02 -13.45
CA ALA A 101 3.15 0.34 -13.93
C ALA A 101 1.75 0.46 -14.54
N ALA A 102 1.14 1.62 -14.44
CA ALA A 102 -0.20 1.83 -14.99
C ALA A 102 -0.43 3.27 -15.42
N LYS A 103 -1.50 3.47 -16.19
CA LYS A 103 -2.08 4.78 -16.51
C LYS A 103 -3.60 4.74 -16.36
N PHE A 104 -4.22 5.91 -16.22
CA PHE A 104 -5.66 6.05 -16.12
C PHE A 104 -6.35 5.63 -17.43
N TYR A 105 -7.42 4.85 -17.41
CA TYR A 105 -8.00 4.21 -16.25
C TYR A 105 -7.71 2.70 -16.29
N ARG A 106 -6.84 2.22 -15.34
CA ARG A 106 -6.49 0.81 -15.14
C ARG A 106 -5.85 0.13 -16.37
N GLU A 107 -5.13 0.88 -17.22
CA GLU A 107 -4.27 0.29 -18.23
C GLU A 107 -2.97 -0.17 -17.56
N ILE A 108 -2.93 -1.44 -17.17
CA ILE A 108 -1.88 -2.00 -16.32
C ILE A 108 -0.84 -2.74 -17.15
N ASP A 109 0.43 -2.38 -16.95
CA ASP A 109 1.60 -3.11 -17.45
C ASP A 109 2.15 -4.01 -16.33
N TRP A 110 1.78 -5.27 -16.37
CA TRP A 110 2.22 -6.30 -15.44
C TRP A 110 3.67 -6.77 -15.64
N SER A 111 4.32 -6.33 -16.71
CA SER A 111 5.73 -6.67 -16.98
C SER A 111 6.69 -5.82 -16.17
N TRP A 112 6.23 -4.67 -15.67
CA TRP A 112 7.04 -3.78 -14.84
C TRP A 112 7.23 -4.38 -13.44
N SER A 113 8.41 -4.14 -12.87
CA SER A 113 8.73 -4.46 -11.47
C SER A 113 9.49 -3.33 -10.81
N CYS A 114 9.26 -3.13 -9.51
CA CYS A 114 9.90 -2.08 -8.73
C CYS A 114 11.35 -2.45 -8.44
N GLU A 115 12.28 -1.78 -9.10
CA GLU A 115 13.71 -1.97 -8.87
C GLU A 115 14.08 -1.60 -7.43
N GLY A 116 14.87 -2.43 -6.78
CA GLY A 116 15.38 -2.21 -5.43
C GLY A 116 14.33 -2.28 -4.31
N LEU A 117 13.11 -2.72 -4.59
CA LEU A 117 12.14 -3.05 -3.53
C LEU A 117 12.66 -4.22 -2.70
N VAL A 118 12.79 -4.01 -1.40
CA VAL A 118 13.09 -5.06 -0.42
C VAL A 118 11.95 -5.14 0.57
N LEU A 119 11.44 -6.35 0.84
CA LEU A 119 10.36 -6.59 1.80
C LEU A 119 10.83 -7.43 2.98
N GLN A 120 10.26 -7.18 4.13
CA GLN A 120 10.42 -7.92 5.38
C GLN A 120 9.02 -8.11 6.00
N PRO A 121 8.24 -9.07 5.50
CA PRO A 121 6.93 -9.40 6.06
C PRO A 121 7.08 -10.30 7.28
N GLU A 122 6.11 -10.24 8.19
CA GLU A 122 6.01 -11.12 9.34
C GLU A 122 4.55 -11.42 9.66
N ILE A 123 4.21 -12.71 9.76
CA ILE A 123 2.90 -13.17 10.23
C ILE A 123 3.03 -13.49 11.71
N ARG A 124 2.10 -12.99 12.53
CA ARG A 124 2.04 -13.22 13.97
C ARG A 124 0.64 -13.56 14.42
N GLU A 125 0.49 -14.00 15.65
CA GLU A 125 -0.84 -14.18 16.25
C GLU A 125 -1.63 -12.86 16.24
N GLY A 126 -2.83 -12.91 15.67
CA GLY A 126 -3.74 -11.77 15.57
C GLY A 126 -3.36 -10.71 14.52
N GLY A 127 -2.49 -11.03 13.55
CA GLY A 127 -2.21 -10.12 12.45
C GLY A 127 -0.86 -10.32 11.75
N TYR A 128 -0.41 -9.26 11.10
CA TYR A 128 0.83 -9.28 10.33
C TYR A 128 1.47 -7.90 10.23
N THR A 129 2.75 -7.90 9.89
CA THR A 129 3.44 -6.69 9.47
C THR A 129 4.02 -6.87 8.06
N VAL A 130 4.11 -5.77 7.33
CA VAL A 130 4.86 -5.68 6.08
C VAL A 130 5.75 -4.45 6.15
N SER A 131 7.04 -4.67 6.31
CA SER A 131 8.03 -3.61 6.19
C SER A 131 8.74 -3.71 4.85
N GLY A 132 9.24 -2.58 4.36
CA GLY A 132 10.05 -2.60 3.16
C GLY A 132 10.83 -1.31 2.95
N SER A 133 11.65 -1.33 1.90
CA SER A 133 12.41 -0.16 1.48
C SER A 133 12.53 -0.08 -0.03
N ILE A 134 12.63 1.16 -0.53
CA ILE A 134 12.85 1.48 -1.94
C ILE A 134 13.93 2.58 -1.98
N PRO A 135 14.95 2.48 -2.85
CA PRO A 135 15.92 3.56 -3.02
C PRO A 135 15.23 4.86 -3.47
N LEU A 136 15.56 5.98 -2.83
CA LEU A 136 15.02 7.29 -3.20
C LEU A 136 15.41 7.68 -4.64
N GLU A 137 16.55 7.21 -5.13
CA GLU A 137 16.97 7.41 -6.52
C GLU A 137 16.01 6.72 -7.51
N VAL A 138 15.49 5.54 -7.19
CA VAL A 138 14.49 4.84 -8.00
C VAL A 138 13.20 5.66 -8.04
N LEU A 139 12.71 6.13 -6.90
CA LEU A 139 11.50 6.98 -6.84
C LEU A 139 11.67 8.30 -7.61
N ARG A 140 12.87 8.89 -7.60
CA ARG A 140 13.21 10.05 -8.43
C ARG A 140 13.25 9.69 -9.91
N GLY A 141 13.90 8.58 -10.27
CA GLY A 141 13.99 8.08 -11.65
C GLY A 141 12.62 7.79 -12.27
N LEU A 142 11.68 7.27 -11.48
CA LEU A 142 10.29 7.07 -11.88
C LEU A 142 9.50 8.40 -12.03
N GLY A 143 10.04 9.53 -11.54
CA GLY A 143 9.40 10.84 -11.55
C GLY A 143 8.30 11.00 -10.50
N VAL A 144 8.19 10.06 -9.54
CA VAL A 144 7.18 10.12 -8.46
C VAL A 144 7.66 10.93 -7.26
N LEU A 145 8.95 10.91 -6.95
CA LEU A 145 9.54 11.81 -5.95
C LEU A 145 10.02 13.09 -6.64
N ARG A 146 9.32 14.18 -6.41
CA ARG A 146 9.66 15.52 -6.95
C ARG A 146 9.98 16.48 -5.80
N GLY A 147 11.22 16.94 -5.75
CA GLY A 147 11.69 17.68 -4.59
C GLY A 147 11.61 16.83 -3.32
N ARG A 148 10.65 17.12 -2.45
CA ARG A 148 10.42 16.40 -1.19
C ARG A 148 9.03 15.73 -1.14
N GLU A 149 8.26 15.76 -2.22
CA GLU A 149 6.87 15.29 -2.22
C GLU A 149 6.67 14.14 -3.20
N MET A 150 5.79 13.21 -2.81
CA MET A 150 5.27 12.13 -3.63
C MET A 150 3.74 12.10 -3.53
N PHE A 151 3.03 12.06 -4.66
CA PHE A 151 1.63 11.66 -4.63
C PHE A 151 1.56 10.17 -4.38
N ALA A 152 0.90 9.76 -3.30
CA ALA A 152 0.80 8.36 -2.92
C ALA A 152 -0.58 8.00 -2.38
N GLY A 153 -1.02 6.79 -2.71
CA GLY A 153 -2.13 6.12 -2.08
C GLY A 153 -1.62 5.02 -1.16
N LEU A 154 -2.23 4.90 0.02
CA LEU A 154 -1.94 3.84 0.98
C LEU A 154 -3.23 3.07 1.22
N TYR A 155 -3.17 1.75 1.08
CA TYR A 155 -4.36 0.92 1.13
C TYR A 155 -4.08 -0.40 1.85
N ARG A 156 -5.17 -1.02 2.32
CA ARG A 156 -5.21 -2.41 2.76
C ARG A 156 -6.39 -3.10 2.08
N ALA A 157 -6.13 -4.24 1.45
CA ALA A 157 -7.15 -5.22 1.16
C ALA A 157 -7.27 -6.14 2.38
N GLU A 158 -8.42 -6.14 3.02
CA GLU A 158 -8.73 -6.95 4.19
C GLU A 158 -9.79 -7.96 3.80
N PHE A 159 -9.38 -9.19 3.65
CA PHE A 159 -10.21 -10.30 3.24
C PHE A 159 -10.56 -11.15 4.47
N HIS A 160 -11.67 -11.86 4.43
CA HIS A 160 -12.00 -12.81 5.48
C HIS A 160 -12.93 -13.90 4.96
N HIS A 161 -12.90 -15.08 5.63
CA HIS A 161 -13.77 -16.16 5.29
C HIS A 161 -15.16 -15.95 5.89
N LYS A 162 -16.19 -16.14 5.08
CA LYS A 162 -17.58 -16.19 5.53
C LYS A 162 -17.91 -17.56 6.10
N ALA A 163 -19.08 -17.67 6.75
CA ALA A 163 -19.57 -18.92 7.30
C ALA A 163 -19.71 -20.06 6.25
N ASP A 164 -19.96 -19.72 5.00
CA ASP A 164 -20.02 -20.66 3.87
C ASP A 164 -18.63 -20.95 3.24
N ARG A 165 -17.56 -20.43 3.84
CA ARG A 165 -16.17 -20.51 3.39
C ARG A 165 -15.83 -19.72 2.12
N SER A 166 -16.75 -18.95 1.58
CA SER A 166 -16.41 -17.98 0.56
C SER A 166 -15.63 -16.81 1.18
N VAL A 167 -14.84 -16.12 0.36
CA VAL A 167 -14.06 -14.96 0.82
C VAL A 167 -14.85 -13.68 0.57
N HIS A 168 -14.88 -12.82 1.57
CA HIS A 168 -15.29 -11.43 1.43
C HIS A 168 -14.06 -10.56 1.21
N SER A 169 -14.15 -9.59 0.32
CA SER A 169 -13.08 -8.63 0.02
C SER A 169 -13.43 -7.26 0.57
N GLY A 170 -12.72 -6.83 1.59
CA GLY A 170 -12.83 -5.50 2.17
C GLY A 170 -11.70 -4.58 1.66
N TRP A 171 -12.00 -3.28 1.50
CA TRP A 171 -11.09 -2.33 0.88
C TRP A 171 -10.94 -1.08 1.76
N MET A 172 -9.74 -0.86 2.26
CA MET A 172 -9.43 0.19 3.24
C MET A 172 -8.44 1.20 2.69
N PRO A 173 -8.88 2.34 2.17
CA PRO A 173 -7.99 3.44 1.81
C PRO A 173 -7.63 4.32 3.03
N TRP A 174 -6.44 4.93 2.99
CA TRP A 174 -6.08 6.09 3.80
C TRP A 174 -6.89 7.33 3.42
N VAL A 175 -7.01 7.60 2.11
CA VAL A 175 -7.79 8.70 1.58
C VAL A 175 -9.06 8.14 0.95
N ASP A 176 -10.21 8.46 1.52
CA ASP A 176 -11.52 8.07 0.96
C ASP A 176 -11.70 8.69 -0.44
N PRO A 177 -11.78 7.89 -1.50
CA PRO A 177 -11.95 8.38 -2.87
C PRO A 177 -13.36 8.88 -3.18
N ARG A 178 -14.35 8.63 -2.28
CA ARG A 178 -15.77 9.01 -2.42
C ARG A 178 -16.42 8.43 -3.69
N THR A 179 -16.02 7.23 -4.09
CA THR A 179 -16.62 6.49 -5.19
C THR A 179 -17.77 5.61 -4.70
N GLU A 180 -18.73 5.29 -5.57
CA GLU A 180 -19.85 4.40 -5.22
C GLU A 180 -19.41 2.96 -4.93
N LYS A 181 -18.33 2.53 -5.55
CA LYS A 181 -17.74 1.18 -5.42
C LYS A 181 -16.27 1.29 -5.11
N PRO A 182 -15.66 0.25 -4.50
CA PRO A 182 -14.24 0.24 -4.22
C PRO A 182 -13.39 0.52 -5.46
N ASP A 183 -12.62 1.61 -5.40
CA ASP A 183 -11.71 1.99 -6.46
C ASP A 183 -10.55 2.85 -5.94
N PHE A 184 -9.34 2.27 -5.98
CA PHE A 184 -8.11 2.95 -5.59
C PHE A 184 -7.39 3.64 -6.77
N HIS A 185 -7.80 3.32 -8.01
CA HIS A 185 -7.15 3.79 -9.25
C HIS A 185 -7.71 5.13 -9.74
N VAL A 186 -8.10 5.99 -8.83
CA VAL A 186 -8.66 7.31 -9.12
C VAL A 186 -7.87 8.42 -8.41
N PRO A 187 -7.75 9.62 -9.00
CA PRO A 187 -7.00 10.73 -8.41
C PRO A 187 -7.39 11.06 -6.96
N ALA A 188 -8.67 10.90 -6.63
CA ALA A 188 -9.21 11.24 -5.32
C ALA A 188 -8.74 10.31 -4.18
N SER A 189 -8.17 9.13 -4.51
CA SER A 189 -7.64 8.17 -3.53
C SER A 189 -6.22 8.48 -3.05
N PHE A 190 -5.55 9.47 -3.67
CA PHE A 190 -4.17 9.83 -3.36
C PHE A 190 -4.07 10.97 -2.34
N GLY A 191 -3.06 10.89 -1.49
CA GLY A 191 -2.56 11.96 -0.65
C GLY A 191 -1.13 12.34 -1.02
N VAL A 192 -0.42 12.96 -0.10
CA VAL A 192 0.98 13.37 -0.27
C VAL A 192 1.82 12.78 0.84
N LEU A 193 2.91 12.11 0.48
CA LEU A 193 4.02 11.80 1.38
C LEU A 193 5.08 12.89 1.20
N GLU A 194 5.46 13.55 2.31
CA GLU A 194 6.41 14.67 2.30
C GLU A 194 7.64 14.32 3.13
N LEU A 195 8.82 14.27 2.51
CA LEU A 195 10.11 14.02 3.17
C LEU A 195 10.50 15.24 4.01
N LYS A 196 10.90 15.03 5.28
CA LYS A 196 11.34 16.06 6.22
C LYS A 196 12.86 16.10 6.39
#